data_4fbf99f7de19fb014ebe028d1983b53d
#
_entry.id   4fbf99f7de19fb014ebe028d1983b53d
#
_cell.length_a   1.000
_cell.length_b   1.000
_cell.length_c   1.000
_cell.angle_alpha   90.00
_cell.angle_beta   90.00
_cell.angle_gamma   90.00
#
_symmetry.space_group_name_H-M   'P 1'
#
loop_
_entity.id
_entity.type
_entity.pdbx_description
1 polymer ?
#
loop_
_entity_poly.entity_id
_entity_poly.type
_entity_poly.pdbx_seq_one_letter_code
_entity_poly.pdbx_strand_id
1 'polypeptide(L)'
;MAKRKTARRATADLAYARHVLRVEADALHRLTGRIGRDFAQAAQMVYRCKGNVITSGIGKAGIIAQKISATLASTGTPSHFLHAAEAVHGDLGRVRPKDIVLILSYGGETAEVTRLLGQLEKMKVPVVAMTGTLDSTLARKAKVLLGMGQIEEACPLGLAPSATTTAMLALGDALALAVLKMRQQDGRFSREEFALYHPGGSIGRQLIMVETVMRQGVNLPVARDDLTLREALARLRRMRRRSGAICLVDARGRLTGIFTDADLRRLLESGGEECLSRPVAEVMTRGPKFVRMGDTAADAIEIINRYFIEELPVVDRRGRLVGLVDVQDLLAAGLGL
;
A
#
# COMPACT_ATOMS: atom_id res chain seq x y z
N MET A 1 27.61 -50.68 36.44
CA MET A 1 28.22 -49.55 35.74
C MET A 1 27.33 -49.08 34.59
N ALA A 2 26.54 -48.05 34.81
CA ALA A 2 25.62 -47.49 33.78
C ALA A 2 26.39 -46.56 32.85
N LYS A 3 26.47 -46.87 31.55
CA LYS A 3 27.08 -46.01 30.52
C LYS A 3 26.24 -44.73 30.41
N ARG A 4 26.77 -43.61 30.87
CA ARG A 4 26.27 -42.24 30.55
C ARG A 4 26.32 -42.07 29.03
N LYS A 5 25.14 -42.08 28.35
CA LYS A 5 25.01 -41.59 26.99
C LYS A 5 25.29 -40.09 27.02
N THR A 6 26.44 -39.69 26.53
CA THR A 6 26.74 -38.27 26.25
C THR A 6 25.70 -37.76 25.26
N ALA A 7 24.83 -36.86 25.70
CA ALA A 7 23.87 -36.18 24.85
C ALA A 7 24.67 -35.37 23.79
N ARG A 8 24.64 -35.83 22.56
CA ARG A 8 25.13 -35.01 21.42
C ARG A 8 24.36 -33.69 21.45
N ARG A 9 25.06 -32.57 21.61
CA ARG A 9 24.44 -31.24 21.43
C ARG A 9 23.82 -31.22 20.02
N ALA A 10 22.50 -31.02 19.96
CA ALA A 10 21.82 -30.82 18.69
C ALA A 10 22.30 -29.49 18.08
N THR A 11 22.90 -29.56 16.91
CA THR A 11 23.29 -28.41 16.11
C THR A 11 22.27 -28.20 14.99
N ALA A 12 22.03 -26.96 14.58
CA ALA A 12 21.14 -26.67 13.47
C ALA A 12 21.68 -27.31 12.17
N ASP A 13 20.83 -28.06 11.49
CA ASP A 13 21.16 -28.64 10.17
C ASP A 13 20.84 -27.62 9.07
N LEU A 14 21.87 -26.91 8.62
CA LEU A 14 21.74 -25.92 7.55
C LEU A 14 21.41 -26.56 6.20
N ALA A 15 21.82 -27.81 5.96
CA ALA A 15 21.47 -28.52 4.73
C ALA A 15 19.96 -28.82 4.70
N TYR A 16 19.43 -29.21 5.84
CA TYR A 16 17.99 -29.43 5.99
C TYR A 16 17.17 -28.12 5.84
N ALA A 17 17.62 -27.02 6.43
CA ALA A 17 16.97 -25.72 6.24
C ALA A 17 16.91 -25.32 4.76
N ARG A 18 18.00 -25.52 4.01
CA ARG A 18 18.01 -25.31 2.56
C ARG A 18 17.08 -26.28 1.81
N HIS A 19 16.95 -27.52 2.27
CA HIS A 19 16.00 -28.48 1.72
C HIS A 19 14.57 -28.01 1.87
N VAL A 20 14.16 -27.53 3.05
CA VAL A 20 12.82 -26.97 3.29
C VAL A 20 12.49 -25.88 2.27
N LEU A 21 13.37 -24.90 2.11
CA LEU A 21 13.16 -23.80 1.16
C LEU A 21 13.03 -24.29 -0.29
N ARG A 22 13.78 -25.35 -0.68
CA ARG A 22 13.66 -25.92 -2.03
C ARG A 22 12.32 -26.60 -2.23
N VAL A 23 11.86 -27.40 -1.26
CA VAL A 23 10.53 -28.05 -1.34
C VAL A 23 9.41 -27.03 -1.48
N GLU A 24 9.46 -25.96 -0.70
CA GLU A 24 8.49 -24.85 -0.82
C GLU A 24 8.57 -24.15 -2.17
N ALA A 25 9.77 -23.83 -2.66
CA ALA A 25 9.97 -23.22 -3.97
C ALA A 25 9.45 -24.12 -5.11
N ASP A 26 9.69 -25.43 -5.03
CA ASP A 26 9.20 -26.40 -6.02
C ASP A 26 7.67 -26.50 -6.01
N ALA A 27 7.04 -26.41 -4.82
CA ALA A 27 5.59 -26.35 -4.71
C ALA A 27 5.02 -25.11 -5.40
N LEU A 28 5.64 -23.92 -5.20
CA LEU A 28 5.25 -22.68 -5.87
C LEU A 28 5.46 -22.77 -7.39
N HIS A 29 6.58 -23.34 -7.84
CA HIS A 29 6.83 -23.50 -9.27
C HIS A 29 5.77 -24.39 -9.94
N ARG A 30 5.41 -25.53 -9.34
CA ARG A 30 4.33 -26.40 -9.85
C ARG A 30 2.97 -25.69 -9.85
N LEU A 31 2.73 -24.81 -8.88
CA LEU A 31 1.48 -24.05 -8.79
C LEU A 31 1.29 -23.07 -9.97
N THR A 32 2.38 -22.52 -10.53
CA THR A 32 2.28 -21.61 -11.68
C THR A 32 1.64 -22.30 -12.89
N GLY A 33 1.91 -23.59 -13.11
CA GLY A 33 1.29 -24.39 -14.18
C GLY A 33 -0.20 -24.67 -13.97
N ARG A 34 -0.75 -24.40 -12.78
CA ARG A 34 -2.17 -24.58 -12.45
C ARG A 34 -2.99 -23.30 -12.56
N ILE A 35 -2.34 -22.17 -12.82
CA ILE A 35 -3.02 -20.89 -13.07
C ILE A 35 -3.65 -20.94 -14.47
N GLY A 36 -4.95 -21.15 -14.50
CA GLY A 36 -5.71 -21.33 -15.73
C GLY A 36 -7.12 -20.76 -15.64
N ARG A 37 -8.07 -21.42 -16.32
CA ARG A 37 -9.46 -20.98 -16.45
C ARG A 37 -10.16 -20.80 -15.09
N ASP A 38 -9.96 -21.72 -14.16
CA ASP A 38 -10.62 -21.68 -12.85
C ASP A 38 -10.09 -20.53 -12.01
N PHE A 39 -8.79 -20.23 -12.08
CA PHE A 39 -8.22 -19.04 -11.44
C PHE A 39 -8.80 -17.75 -12.02
N ALA A 40 -8.91 -17.65 -13.36
CA ALA A 40 -9.52 -16.49 -14.00
C ALA A 40 -10.99 -16.32 -13.60
N GLN A 41 -11.73 -17.42 -13.46
CA GLN A 41 -13.12 -17.42 -13.00
C GLN A 41 -13.22 -16.97 -11.54
N ALA A 42 -12.34 -17.45 -10.64
CA ALA A 42 -12.29 -17.01 -9.25
C ALA A 42 -11.98 -15.50 -9.15
N ALA A 43 -10.98 -15.02 -9.88
CA ALA A 43 -10.64 -13.60 -9.93
C ALA A 43 -11.82 -12.75 -10.42
N GLN A 44 -12.51 -13.20 -11.47
CA GLN A 44 -13.68 -12.51 -11.98
C GLN A 44 -14.86 -12.52 -10.99
N MET A 45 -15.06 -13.62 -10.25
CA MET A 45 -16.07 -13.67 -9.18
C MET A 45 -15.76 -12.65 -8.07
N VAL A 46 -14.52 -12.63 -7.58
CA VAL A 46 -14.07 -11.69 -6.54
C VAL A 46 -14.17 -10.24 -7.02
N TYR A 47 -13.73 -9.96 -8.24
CA TYR A 47 -13.83 -8.62 -8.85
C TYR A 47 -15.28 -8.11 -8.95
N ARG A 48 -16.24 -8.99 -9.29
CA ARG A 48 -17.68 -8.65 -9.42
C ARG A 48 -18.46 -8.71 -8.10
N CYS A 49 -17.84 -9.15 -7.02
CA CYS A 49 -18.49 -9.25 -5.72
C CYS A 49 -19.05 -7.89 -5.30
N LYS A 50 -20.34 -7.86 -4.96
CA LYS A 50 -21.03 -6.65 -4.46
C LYS A 50 -21.17 -6.61 -2.94
N GLY A 51 -20.75 -7.68 -2.28
CA GLY A 51 -20.67 -7.82 -0.83
C GLY A 51 -19.21 -7.94 -0.40
N ASN A 52 -18.96 -8.75 0.63
CA ASN A 52 -17.61 -9.05 1.12
C ASN A 52 -17.09 -10.37 0.52
N VAL A 53 -15.77 -10.46 0.38
CA VAL A 53 -15.09 -11.73 0.20
C VAL A 53 -14.72 -12.25 1.58
N ILE A 54 -15.47 -13.22 2.08
CA ILE A 54 -15.27 -13.83 3.38
C ILE A 54 -14.26 -14.96 3.21
N THR A 55 -13.15 -14.93 3.93
CA THR A 55 -12.20 -16.03 3.94
C THR A 55 -12.44 -16.93 5.13
N SER A 56 -12.25 -18.24 4.99
CA SER A 56 -12.47 -19.21 6.07
C SER A 56 -11.50 -20.37 6.00
N GLY A 57 -11.25 -20.99 7.16
CA GLY A 57 -10.39 -22.16 7.33
C GLY A 57 -10.16 -22.48 8.79
N ILE A 58 -9.46 -23.60 9.05
CA ILE A 58 -9.13 -24.08 10.39
C ILE A 58 -7.62 -24.22 10.55
N GLY A 59 -7.11 -23.99 11.75
CA GLY A 59 -5.69 -24.16 12.09
C GLY A 59 -4.79 -23.28 11.22
N LYS A 60 -3.71 -23.85 10.66
CA LYS A 60 -2.76 -23.11 9.82
C LYS A 60 -3.41 -22.55 8.54
N ALA A 61 -4.32 -23.31 7.92
CA ALA A 61 -5.09 -22.80 6.77
C ALA A 61 -5.99 -21.60 7.16
N GLY A 62 -6.53 -21.58 8.38
CA GLY A 62 -7.28 -20.44 8.93
C GLY A 62 -6.40 -19.20 9.09
N ILE A 63 -5.17 -19.35 9.58
CA ILE A 63 -4.20 -18.24 9.70
C ILE A 63 -3.86 -17.67 8.30
N ILE A 64 -3.65 -18.54 7.32
CA ILE A 64 -3.44 -18.10 5.93
C ILE A 64 -4.68 -17.39 5.38
N ALA A 65 -5.89 -17.89 5.68
CA ALA A 65 -7.15 -17.26 5.29
C ALA A 65 -7.29 -15.85 5.88
N GLN A 66 -6.88 -15.63 7.14
CA GLN A 66 -6.83 -14.30 7.76
C GLN A 66 -5.88 -13.35 6.99
N LYS A 67 -4.68 -13.84 6.64
CA LYS A 67 -3.71 -13.04 5.87
C LYS A 67 -4.26 -12.68 4.49
N ILE A 68 -4.89 -13.60 3.79
CA ILE A 68 -5.50 -13.35 2.48
C ILE A 68 -6.63 -12.32 2.60
N SER A 69 -7.47 -12.40 3.65
CA SER A 69 -8.49 -11.40 3.94
C SER A 69 -7.88 -10.00 4.11
N ALA A 70 -6.82 -9.89 4.91
CA ALA A 70 -6.12 -8.62 5.11
C ALA A 70 -5.55 -8.06 3.79
N THR A 71 -4.96 -8.92 2.95
CA THR A 71 -4.44 -8.52 1.63
C THR A 71 -5.57 -8.03 0.72
N LEU A 72 -6.70 -8.74 0.66
CA LEU A 72 -7.88 -8.33 -0.12
C LEU A 72 -8.40 -6.96 0.33
N ALA A 73 -8.57 -6.78 1.65
CA ALA A 73 -9.07 -5.51 2.22
C ALA A 73 -8.13 -4.35 1.90
N SER A 74 -6.82 -4.54 2.09
CA SER A 74 -5.80 -3.52 1.81
C SER A 74 -5.64 -3.18 0.32
N THR A 75 -6.10 -4.05 -0.56
CA THR A 75 -6.08 -3.87 -2.02
C THR A 75 -7.46 -3.53 -2.62
N GLY A 76 -8.37 -2.98 -1.80
CA GLY A 76 -9.66 -2.45 -2.26
C GLY A 76 -10.76 -3.47 -2.46
N THR A 77 -10.61 -4.70 -1.97
CA THR A 77 -11.67 -5.70 -1.95
C THR A 77 -12.18 -5.88 -0.51
N PRO A 78 -13.42 -5.46 -0.18
CA PRO A 78 -13.96 -5.66 1.17
C PRO A 78 -13.89 -7.13 1.58
N SER A 79 -13.20 -7.40 2.69
CA SER A 79 -12.98 -8.77 3.15
C SER A 79 -12.88 -8.85 4.66
N HIS A 80 -13.34 -9.97 5.22
CA HIS A 80 -13.11 -10.34 6.61
C HIS A 80 -12.97 -11.86 6.74
N PHE A 81 -12.35 -12.29 7.83
CA PHE A 81 -12.19 -13.71 8.16
C PHE A 81 -13.37 -14.20 8.99
N LEU A 82 -13.84 -15.40 8.69
CA LEU A 82 -14.85 -16.17 9.43
C LEU A 82 -14.25 -17.50 9.83
N HIS A 83 -14.09 -17.74 11.14
CA HIS A 83 -13.60 -19.02 11.63
C HIS A 83 -14.66 -20.10 11.40
N ALA A 84 -14.29 -21.22 10.73
CA ALA A 84 -15.29 -22.21 10.32
C ALA A 84 -15.98 -22.91 11.51
N ALA A 85 -15.32 -23.04 12.66
CA ALA A 85 -15.94 -23.59 13.88
C ALA A 85 -16.92 -22.58 14.49
N GLU A 86 -16.58 -21.30 14.57
CA GLU A 86 -17.45 -20.27 15.14
C GLU A 86 -18.67 -19.98 14.24
N ALA A 87 -18.51 -20.18 12.94
CA ALA A 87 -19.60 -19.99 11.98
C ALA A 87 -20.85 -20.78 12.37
N VAL A 88 -20.71 -22.05 12.78
CA VAL A 88 -21.85 -22.90 13.14
C VAL A 88 -22.44 -22.59 14.53
N HIS A 89 -21.79 -21.72 15.30
CA HIS A 89 -22.23 -21.24 16.62
C HIS A 89 -22.81 -19.82 16.62
N GLY A 90 -23.14 -19.28 15.43
CA GLY A 90 -23.85 -17.98 15.32
C GLY A 90 -23.16 -16.96 14.38
N ASP A 91 -21.84 -17.06 14.16
CA ASP A 91 -21.09 -16.11 13.31
C ASP A 91 -21.51 -16.17 11.84
N LEU A 92 -22.25 -17.19 11.40
CA LEU A 92 -22.94 -17.21 10.10
C LEU A 92 -23.87 -15.98 9.90
N GLY A 93 -24.35 -15.37 10.97
CA GLY A 93 -25.08 -14.11 10.92
C GLY A 93 -24.31 -12.94 10.26
N ARG A 94 -22.98 -13.06 10.07
CA ARG A 94 -22.12 -12.10 9.37
C ARG A 94 -22.15 -12.26 7.84
N VAL A 95 -22.59 -13.42 7.35
CA VAL A 95 -22.64 -13.75 5.91
C VAL A 95 -23.93 -13.20 5.29
N ARG A 96 -23.84 -12.61 4.12
CA ARG A 96 -24.95 -12.00 3.38
C ARG A 96 -25.08 -12.62 1.98
N PRO A 97 -26.26 -12.57 1.33
CA PRO A 97 -26.48 -13.17 0.01
C PRO A 97 -25.61 -12.62 -1.12
N LYS A 98 -25.02 -11.44 -0.95
CA LYS A 98 -24.14 -10.80 -1.95
C LYS A 98 -22.67 -11.10 -1.74
N ASP A 99 -22.33 -11.86 -0.69
CA ASP A 99 -20.96 -12.23 -0.34
C ASP A 99 -20.49 -13.44 -1.17
N ILE A 100 -19.18 -13.65 -1.14
CA ILE A 100 -18.49 -14.85 -1.63
C ILE A 100 -17.67 -15.40 -0.48
N VAL A 101 -17.63 -16.72 -0.32
CA VAL A 101 -16.78 -17.35 0.70
C VAL A 101 -15.62 -18.07 0.03
N LEU A 102 -14.38 -17.66 0.34
CA LEU A 102 -13.16 -18.35 -0.03
C LEU A 102 -12.73 -19.28 1.11
N ILE A 103 -12.83 -20.60 0.90
CA ILE A 103 -12.53 -21.60 1.93
C ILE A 103 -11.20 -22.29 1.62
N LEU A 104 -10.31 -22.31 2.61
CA LEU A 104 -9.02 -22.96 2.56
C LEU A 104 -9.04 -24.25 3.40
N SER A 105 -8.82 -25.38 2.77
CA SER A 105 -8.63 -26.68 3.44
C SER A 105 -7.89 -27.64 2.52
N TYR A 106 -6.66 -28.05 2.89
CA TYR A 106 -5.83 -28.85 1.99
C TYR A 106 -6.48 -30.19 1.63
N GLY A 107 -6.94 -30.93 2.64
CA GLY A 107 -7.66 -32.19 2.42
C GLY A 107 -9.12 -32.01 1.98
N GLY A 108 -9.72 -30.86 2.25
CA GLY A 108 -11.10 -30.52 1.86
C GLY A 108 -12.21 -31.30 2.59
N GLU A 109 -11.86 -32.07 3.65
CA GLU A 109 -12.77 -32.95 4.43
C GLU A 109 -12.87 -32.56 5.89
N THR A 110 -12.32 -31.42 6.31
CA THR A 110 -12.38 -30.94 7.70
C THR A 110 -13.84 -30.79 8.13
N ALA A 111 -14.22 -31.41 9.27
CA ALA A 111 -15.63 -31.49 9.70
C ALA A 111 -16.32 -30.13 9.82
N GLU A 112 -15.64 -29.13 10.38
CA GLU A 112 -16.16 -27.76 10.52
C GLU A 112 -16.37 -27.10 9.16
N VAL A 113 -15.45 -27.32 8.22
CA VAL A 113 -15.55 -26.83 6.85
C VAL A 113 -16.73 -27.47 6.13
N THR A 114 -16.92 -28.78 6.25
CA THR A 114 -18.04 -29.48 5.61
C THR A 114 -19.40 -29.07 6.19
N ARG A 115 -19.48 -28.82 7.49
CA ARG A 115 -20.69 -28.26 8.13
C ARG A 115 -20.99 -26.84 7.63
N LEU A 116 -19.97 -25.99 7.54
CA LEU A 116 -20.10 -24.63 7.00
C LEU A 116 -20.61 -24.66 5.55
N LEU A 117 -20.07 -25.54 4.70
CA LEU A 117 -20.52 -25.71 3.32
C LEU A 117 -22.00 -26.00 3.20
N GLY A 118 -22.54 -26.89 4.07
CA GLY A 118 -23.97 -27.21 4.09
C GLY A 118 -24.86 -26.02 4.43
N GLN A 119 -24.39 -25.09 5.24
CA GLN A 119 -25.14 -23.87 5.57
C GLN A 119 -25.04 -22.81 4.46
N LEU A 120 -23.84 -22.61 3.88
CA LEU A 120 -23.64 -21.69 2.75
C LEU A 120 -24.48 -22.09 1.54
N GLU A 121 -24.63 -23.40 1.28
CA GLU A 121 -25.49 -23.94 0.22
C GLU A 121 -26.96 -23.53 0.44
N LYS A 122 -27.48 -23.71 1.66
CA LYS A 122 -28.87 -23.27 2.03
C LYS A 122 -29.04 -21.76 1.88
N MET A 123 -28.01 -20.97 2.22
CA MET A 123 -27.99 -19.52 2.07
C MET A 123 -27.79 -19.05 0.62
N LYS A 124 -27.50 -19.98 -0.30
CA LYS A 124 -27.17 -19.70 -1.72
C LYS A 124 -25.96 -18.77 -1.89
N VAL A 125 -25.02 -18.84 -0.96
CA VAL A 125 -23.78 -18.06 -1.02
C VAL A 125 -22.72 -18.85 -1.75
N PRO A 126 -22.13 -18.32 -2.84
CA PRO A 126 -21.15 -19.04 -3.64
C PRO A 126 -19.82 -19.21 -2.92
N VAL A 127 -19.25 -20.40 -3.07
CA VAL A 127 -17.97 -20.80 -2.48
C VAL A 127 -16.89 -20.89 -3.55
N VAL A 128 -15.73 -20.31 -3.28
CA VAL A 128 -14.45 -20.58 -3.97
C VAL A 128 -13.66 -21.49 -3.05
N ALA A 129 -13.26 -22.66 -3.52
CA ALA A 129 -12.46 -23.61 -2.77
C ALA A 129 -10.98 -23.48 -3.09
N MET A 130 -10.12 -23.51 -2.08
CA MET A 130 -8.67 -23.66 -2.22
C MET A 130 -8.25 -24.95 -1.53
N THR A 131 -7.95 -26.01 -2.31
CA THR A 131 -7.67 -27.34 -1.79
C THR A 131 -6.64 -28.10 -2.64
N GLY A 132 -5.92 -29.03 -2.01
CA GLY A 132 -5.02 -29.97 -2.68
C GLY A 132 -5.78 -31.20 -3.24
N THR A 133 -6.88 -31.60 -2.58
CA THR A 133 -7.67 -32.79 -2.93
C THR A 133 -8.83 -32.39 -3.84
N LEU A 134 -8.70 -32.73 -5.12
CA LEU A 134 -9.59 -32.23 -6.17
C LEU A 134 -10.98 -32.90 -6.20
N ASP A 135 -11.13 -34.02 -5.54
CA ASP A 135 -12.37 -34.80 -5.40
C ASP A 135 -12.96 -34.78 -3.97
N SER A 136 -12.47 -33.86 -3.13
CA SER A 136 -12.98 -33.65 -1.77
C SER A 136 -14.39 -33.07 -1.74
N THR A 137 -15.04 -33.17 -0.59
CA THR A 137 -16.36 -32.55 -0.35
C THR A 137 -16.33 -31.05 -0.60
N LEU A 138 -15.25 -30.35 -0.17
CA LEU A 138 -15.05 -28.93 -0.44
C LEU A 138 -14.95 -28.66 -1.95
N ALA A 139 -14.16 -29.45 -2.68
CA ALA A 139 -13.98 -29.29 -4.12
C ALA A 139 -15.30 -29.50 -4.90
N ARG A 140 -16.05 -30.56 -4.57
CA ARG A 140 -17.32 -30.87 -5.24
C ARG A 140 -18.43 -29.84 -5.00
N LYS A 141 -18.46 -29.20 -3.83
CA LYS A 141 -19.50 -28.22 -3.47
C LYS A 141 -19.12 -26.77 -3.84
N ALA A 142 -17.89 -26.53 -4.21
CA ALA A 142 -17.44 -25.20 -4.60
C ALA A 142 -17.98 -24.82 -6.00
N LYS A 143 -18.31 -23.54 -6.16
CA LYS A 143 -18.64 -22.96 -7.46
C LYS A 143 -17.41 -22.82 -8.35
N VAL A 144 -16.25 -22.55 -7.77
CA VAL A 144 -14.95 -22.48 -8.43
C VAL A 144 -13.91 -23.16 -7.55
N LEU A 145 -13.07 -23.98 -8.18
CA LEU A 145 -12.00 -24.71 -7.51
C LEU A 145 -10.62 -24.13 -7.87
N LEU A 146 -9.92 -23.61 -6.89
CA LEU A 146 -8.49 -23.31 -6.95
C LEU A 146 -7.71 -24.54 -6.49
N GLY A 147 -7.52 -25.49 -7.42
CA GLY A 147 -6.89 -26.77 -7.15
C GLY A 147 -5.38 -26.65 -7.07
N MET A 148 -4.81 -26.92 -5.90
CA MET A 148 -3.35 -26.88 -5.68
C MET A 148 -2.66 -28.18 -6.08
N GLY A 149 -3.42 -29.30 -6.13
CA GLY A 149 -2.89 -30.65 -6.34
C GLY A 149 -2.08 -31.15 -5.14
N GLN A 150 -1.41 -32.29 -5.35
CA GLN A 150 -0.59 -32.88 -4.29
C GLN A 150 0.70 -32.09 -4.10
N ILE A 151 0.98 -31.72 -2.85
CA ILE A 151 2.19 -31.00 -2.41
C ILE A 151 2.81 -31.84 -1.31
N GLU A 152 4.08 -32.13 -1.46
CA GLU A 152 4.89 -32.82 -0.47
C GLU A 152 5.33 -31.85 0.62
N GLU A 153 5.21 -32.27 1.88
CA GLU A 153 5.62 -31.42 3.01
C GLU A 153 7.11 -31.57 3.29
N ALA A 154 7.75 -30.46 3.61
CA ALA A 154 9.16 -30.46 4.00
C ALA A 154 9.39 -30.96 5.43
N CYS A 155 8.34 -31.23 6.21
CA CYS A 155 8.45 -31.68 7.59
C CYS A 155 9.13 -33.05 7.69
N PRO A 156 10.15 -33.26 8.57
CA PRO A 156 10.82 -34.56 8.73
C PRO A 156 9.88 -35.69 9.16
N LEU A 157 8.74 -35.34 9.76
CA LEU A 157 7.70 -36.28 10.15
C LEU A 157 6.57 -36.39 9.12
N GLY A 158 6.60 -35.59 8.06
CA GLY A 158 5.52 -35.51 7.05
C GLY A 158 4.17 -34.97 7.59
N LEU A 159 4.16 -34.40 8.82
CA LEU A 159 2.92 -34.01 9.50
C LEU A 159 2.66 -32.53 9.58
N ALA A 160 3.70 -31.73 9.75
CA ALA A 160 3.55 -30.29 9.91
C ALA A 160 3.41 -29.61 8.52
N PRO A 161 2.28 -28.93 8.25
CA PRO A 161 2.12 -28.21 6.98
C PRO A 161 3.06 -27.00 6.93
N SER A 162 3.90 -26.98 5.90
CA SER A 162 4.82 -25.89 5.54
C SER A 162 4.64 -25.55 4.06
N ALA A 163 5.00 -26.45 3.15
CA ALA A 163 4.88 -26.24 1.71
C ALA A 163 3.43 -26.01 1.25
N THR A 164 2.46 -26.73 1.84
CA THR A 164 1.03 -26.51 1.55
C THR A 164 0.55 -25.15 1.99
N THR A 165 0.97 -24.66 3.17
CA THR A 165 0.58 -23.32 3.65
C THR A 165 1.26 -22.20 2.87
N THR A 166 2.52 -22.37 2.49
CA THR A 166 3.23 -21.46 1.58
C THR A 166 2.54 -21.37 0.22
N ALA A 167 2.12 -22.49 -0.33
CA ALA A 167 1.38 -22.53 -1.59
C ALA A 167 -0.02 -21.87 -1.48
N MET A 168 -0.76 -22.10 -0.38
CA MET A 168 -2.04 -21.41 -0.11
C MET A 168 -1.86 -19.90 -0.05
N LEU A 169 -0.84 -19.43 0.66
CA LEU A 169 -0.53 -18.02 0.80
C LEU A 169 -0.24 -17.38 -0.56
N ALA A 170 0.66 -17.98 -1.33
CA ALA A 170 1.05 -17.47 -2.64
C ALA A 170 -0.14 -17.44 -3.64
N LEU A 171 -0.98 -18.48 -3.64
CA LEU A 171 -2.17 -18.55 -4.50
C LEU A 171 -3.21 -17.48 -4.10
N GLY A 172 -3.38 -17.25 -2.80
CA GLY A 172 -4.26 -16.19 -2.28
C GLY A 172 -3.77 -14.80 -2.62
N ASP A 173 -2.45 -14.54 -2.53
CA ASP A 173 -1.85 -13.28 -2.94
C ASP A 173 -1.97 -13.07 -4.45
N ALA A 174 -1.73 -14.10 -5.25
CA ALA A 174 -1.93 -14.04 -6.69
C ALA A 174 -3.38 -13.66 -7.03
N LEU A 175 -4.37 -14.22 -6.32
CA LEU A 175 -5.78 -13.90 -6.51
C LEU A 175 -6.07 -12.43 -6.15
N ALA A 176 -5.62 -11.97 -4.98
CA ALA A 176 -5.85 -10.60 -4.51
C ALA A 176 -5.21 -9.57 -5.45
N LEU A 177 -3.96 -9.81 -5.87
CA LEU A 177 -3.23 -8.91 -6.76
C LEU A 177 -3.75 -8.94 -8.21
N ALA A 178 -4.25 -10.09 -8.69
CA ALA A 178 -4.93 -10.14 -9.99
C ALA A 178 -6.21 -9.30 -9.99
N VAL A 179 -7.00 -9.35 -8.90
CA VAL A 179 -8.20 -8.51 -8.72
C VAL A 179 -7.83 -7.04 -8.60
N LEU A 180 -6.78 -6.70 -7.85
CA LEU A 180 -6.25 -5.34 -7.78
C LEU A 180 -5.91 -4.80 -9.18
N LYS A 181 -5.18 -5.60 -9.98
CA LYS A 181 -4.83 -5.22 -11.36
C LYS A 181 -6.06 -4.94 -12.22
N MET A 182 -7.11 -5.76 -12.10
CA MET A 182 -8.39 -5.53 -12.79
C MET A 182 -9.04 -4.21 -12.36
N ARG A 183 -9.04 -3.91 -11.05
CA ARG A 183 -9.58 -2.65 -10.49
C ARG A 183 -8.79 -1.41 -10.93
N GLN A 184 -7.48 -1.53 -11.06
CA GLN A 184 -6.64 -0.46 -11.60
C GLN A 184 -6.93 -0.17 -13.08
N GLN A 185 -7.15 -1.22 -13.88
CA GLN A 185 -7.43 -1.08 -15.32
C GLN A 185 -8.74 -0.35 -15.60
N ASP A 186 -9.73 -0.47 -14.74
CA ASP A 186 -11.02 0.21 -14.86
C ASP A 186 -11.17 1.45 -13.96
N GLY A 187 -10.08 1.90 -13.34
CA GLY A 187 -10.03 3.12 -12.53
C GLY A 187 -10.73 3.02 -11.17
N ARG A 188 -11.05 1.80 -10.69
CA ARG A 188 -11.73 1.58 -9.40
C ARG A 188 -10.79 1.48 -8.21
N PHE A 189 -9.49 1.53 -8.41
CA PHE A 189 -8.51 1.54 -7.33
C PHE A 189 -7.22 2.22 -7.76
N SER A 190 -6.80 3.23 -7.01
CA SER A 190 -5.64 4.07 -7.30
C SER A 190 -4.58 4.00 -6.20
N ARG A 191 -3.45 4.67 -6.41
CA ARG A 191 -2.41 4.83 -5.38
C ARG A 191 -2.92 5.64 -4.19
N GLU A 192 -3.77 6.62 -4.44
CA GLU A 192 -4.37 7.49 -3.43
C GLU A 192 -5.31 6.69 -2.52
N GLU A 193 -6.13 5.80 -3.11
CA GLU A 193 -6.98 4.88 -2.33
C GLU A 193 -6.15 3.89 -1.51
N PHE A 194 -5.03 3.39 -2.07
CA PHE A 194 -4.11 2.55 -1.32
C PHE A 194 -3.50 3.30 -0.11
N ALA A 195 -3.09 4.56 -0.29
CA ALA A 195 -2.60 5.41 0.79
C ALA A 195 -3.65 5.65 1.88
N LEU A 196 -4.93 5.84 1.48
CA LEU A 196 -6.05 6.02 2.39
C LEU A 196 -6.25 4.81 3.33
N TYR A 197 -6.01 3.58 2.84
CA TYR A 197 -6.10 2.36 3.65
C TYR A 197 -4.86 2.08 4.49
N HIS A 198 -3.76 2.82 4.29
CA HIS A 198 -2.49 2.63 5.01
C HIS A 198 -1.98 3.91 5.70
N PRO A 199 -2.80 4.65 6.45
CA PRO A 199 -2.44 5.99 6.95
C PRO A 199 -1.26 5.99 7.92
N GLY A 200 -1.02 4.89 8.65
CA GLY A 200 0.04 4.78 9.65
C GLY A 200 1.36 4.15 9.15
N GLY A 201 1.38 3.60 7.94
CA GLY A 201 2.55 2.88 7.40
C GLY A 201 3.54 3.78 6.66
N SER A 202 4.81 3.36 6.56
CA SER A 202 5.81 4.02 5.71
C SER A 202 5.35 4.16 4.25
N ILE A 203 4.67 3.13 3.73
CA ILE A 203 4.12 3.12 2.36
C ILE A 203 3.04 4.19 2.19
N GLY A 204 2.11 4.34 3.16
CA GLY A 204 1.07 5.37 3.10
C GLY A 204 1.67 6.78 3.09
N ARG A 205 2.68 7.01 3.92
CA ARG A 205 3.40 8.29 3.97
C ARG A 205 4.14 8.61 2.66
N GLN A 206 4.74 7.62 2.01
CA GLN A 206 5.41 7.80 0.72
C GLN A 206 4.46 8.14 -0.43
N LEU A 207 3.17 7.83 -0.30
CA LEU A 207 2.15 8.06 -1.32
C LEU A 207 1.31 9.33 -1.08
N ILE A 208 1.61 10.11 -0.04
CA ILE A 208 0.96 11.41 0.20
C ILE A 208 1.35 12.35 -0.96
N MET A 209 0.34 12.89 -1.63
CA MET A 209 0.55 13.81 -2.74
C MET A 209 0.94 15.19 -2.23
N VAL A 210 1.77 15.93 -2.96
CA VAL A 210 2.21 17.28 -2.56
C VAL A 210 1.03 18.23 -2.37
N GLU A 211 -0.07 18.05 -3.11
CA GLU A 211 -1.28 18.88 -3.01
C GLU A 211 -1.96 18.83 -1.64
N THR A 212 -1.76 17.74 -0.88
CA THR A 212 -2.36 17.58 0.45
C THR A 212 -1.57 18.27 1.55
N VAL A 213 -0.30 18.58 1.30
CA VAL A 213 0.62 19.17 2.30
C VAL A 213 1.09 20.58 1.92
N MET A 214 0.94 20.98 0.65
CA MET A 214 1.40 22.30 0.18
C MET A 214 0.52 23.44 0.71
N ARG A 215 1.12 24.60 0.89
CA ARG A 215 0.43 25.86 1.08
C ARG A 215 -0.13 26.34 -0.26
N GLN A 216 -1.40 26.76 -0.27
CA GLN A 216 -2.10 27.23 -1.48
C GLN A 216 -3.07 28.37 -1.17
N GLY A 217 -3.58 29.04 -2.20
CA GLY A 217 -4.55 30.12 -2.08
C GLY A 217 -4.02 31.27 -1.23
N VAL A 218 -4.76 31.67 -0.19
CA VAL A 218 -4.40 32.80 0.70
C VAL A 218 -3.14 32.55 1.54
N ASN A 219 -2.71 31.29 1.66
CA ASN A 219 -1.51 30.91 2.41
C ASN A 219 -0.27 30.73 1.50
N LEU A 220 -0.41 30.92 0.18
CA LEU A 220 0.70 30.83 -0.76
C LEU A 220 1.50 32.13 -0.78
N PRO A 221 2.80 32.12 -0.37
CA PRO A 221 3.66 33.31 -0.39
C PRO A 221 4.10 33.59 -1.83
N VAL A 222 3.38 34.47 -2.52
CA VAL A 222 3.62 34.79 -3.93
C VAL A 222 3.60 36.28 -4.18
N ALA A 223 4.52 36.76 -5.05
CA ALA A 223 4.52 38.10 -5.58
C ALA A 223 4.91 38.10 -7.08
N ARG A 224 4.65 39.21 -7.74
CA ARG A 224 5.10 39.47 -9.11
C ARG A 224 6.60 39.78 -9.12
N ASP A 225 7.31 39.28 -10.12
CA ASP A 225 8.75 39.48 -10.29
C ASP A 225 9.13 40.93 -10.78
N ASP A 226 8.14 41.71 -11.19
CA ASP A 226 8.31 43.10 -11.58
C ASP A 226 8.19 44.13 -10.43
N LEU A 227 7.93 43.63 -9.19
CA LEU A 227 7.86 44.48 -8.01
C LEU A 227 9.25 44.78 -7.43
N THR A 228 9.33 45.84 -6.59
CA THR A 228 10.48 46.02 -5.71
C THR A 228 10.52 44.99 -4.60
N LEU A 229 11.70 44.73 -4.06
CA LEU A 229 11.84 43.81 -2.91
C LEU A 229 10.96 44.20 -1.71
N ARG A 230 10.87 45.51 -1.42
CA ARG A 230 9.99 46.06 -0.37
C ARG A 230 8.52 45.71 -0.60
N GLU A 231 8.02 45.86 -1.81
CA GLU A 231 6.64 45.56 -2.16
C GLU A 231 6.37 44.04 -2.10
N ALA A 232 7.32 43.22 -2.58
CA ALA A 232 7.23 41.77 -2.50
C ALA A 232 7.14 41.28 -1.05
N LEU A 233 8.04 41.77 -0.17
CA LEU A 233 8.03 41.45 1.25
C LEU A 233 6.77 41.94 1.98
N ALA A 234 6.19 43.07 1.58
CA ALA A 234 4.95 43.60 2.14
C ALA A 234 3.76 42.63 1.97
N ARG A 235 3.79 41.78 0.93
CA ARG A 235 2.80 40.69 0.73
C ARG A 235 2.82 39.66 1.85
N LEU A 236 4.00 39.26 2.35
CA LEU A 236 4.16 38.30 3.42
C LEU A 236 3.56 38.80 4.76
N ARG A 237 3.57 40.12 5.01
CA ARG A 237 3.05 40.69 6.28
C ARG A 237 1.56 40.43 6.50
N ARG A 238 0.79 40.18 5.45
CA ARG A 238 -0.65 39.91 5.49
C ARG A 238 -0.98 38.43 5.68
N MET A 239 0.01 37.56 5.66
CA MET A 239 -0.20 36.11 5.77
C MET A 239 -0.32 35.70 7.23
N ARG A 240 -1.31 34.84 7.50
CA ARG A 240 -1.51 34.26 8.84
C ARG A 240 -0.38 33.31 9.23
N ARG A 241 0.14 32.57 8.28
CA ARG A 241 1.23 31.62 8.47
C ARG A 241 2.50 32.17 7.85
N ARG A 242 3.52 32.35 8.67
CA ARG A 242 4.82 32.87 8.20
C ARG A 242 5.48 31.84 7.28
N SER A 243 6.17 32.32 6.26
CA SER A 243 7.00 31.52 5.36
C SER A 243 8.38 32.17 5.32
N GLY A 244 9.42 31.36 5.30
CA GLY A 244 10.81 31.80 5.12
C GLY A 244 11.14 32.17 3.68
N ALA A 245 10.20 31.99 2.75
CA ALA A 245 10.40 32.32 1.33
C ALA A 245 9.19 32.96 0.70
N ILE A 246 9.41 33.67 -0.42
CA ILE A 246 8.38 34.16 -1.33
C ILE A 246 8.67 33.64 -2.74
N CYS A 247 7.69 33.02 -3.37
CA CYS A 247 7.74 32.60 -4.76
C CYS A 247 7.47 33.80 -5.69
N LEU A 248 8.23 33.90 -6.76
CA LEU A 248 8.12 35.00 -7.72
C LEU A 248 7.60 34.47 -9.05
N VAL A 249 6.65 35.22 -9.63
CA VAL A 249 5.94 34.78 -10.84
C VAL A 249 5.89 35.91 -11.88
N ASP A 250 5.88 35.53 -13.17
CA ASP A 250 5.65 36.43 -14.28
C ASP A 250 4.17 36.89 -14.37
N ALA A 251 3.86 37.74 -15.36
CA ALA A 251 2.51 38.21 -15.63
C ALA A 251 1.50 37.10 -15.98
N ARG A 252 1.99 35.91 -16.36
CA ARG A 252 1.19 34.73 -16.69
C ARG A 252 1.08 33.76 -15.51
N GLY A 253 1.64 34.11 -14.33
CA GLY A 253 1.65 33.26 -13.12
C GLY A 253 2.66 32.12 -13.17
N ARG A 254 3.62 32.13 -14.11
CA ARG A 254 4.66 31.09 -14.17
C ARG A 254 5.77 31.42 -13.19
N LEU A 255 6.28 30.37 -12.53
CA LEU A 255 7.37 30.48 -11.56
C LEU A 255 8.65 30.99 -12.27
N THR A 256 9.19 32.13 -11.82
CA THR A 256 10.43 32.74 -12.33
C THR A 256 11.55 32.71 -11.32
N GLY A 257 11.24 32.73 -10.01
CA GLY A 257 12.23 32.77 -8.95
C GLY A 257 11.67 32.47 -7.58
N ILE A 258 12.57 32.41 -6.61
CA ILE A 258 12.28 32.37 -5.18
C ILE A 258 13.22 33.34 -4.46
N PHE A 259 12.74 33.94 -3.37
CA PHE A 259 13.54 34.80 -2.52
C PHE A 259 13.30 34.39 -1.05
N THR A 260 14.37 34.09 -0.32
CA THR A 260 14.31 33.51 1.03
C THR A 260 14.79 34.50 2.09
N ASP A 261 14.50 34.22 3.38
CA ASP A 261 15.04 34.98 4.52
C ASP A 261 16.58 34.96 4.53
N ALA A 262 17.21 33.88 4.06
CA ALA A 262 18.67 33.79 3.93
C ALA A 262 19.19 34.74 2.83
N ASP A 263 18.45 34.91 1.75
CA ASP A 263 18.79 35.87 0.69
C ASP A 263 18.67 37.29 1.23
N LEU A 264 17.59 37.60 1.98
CA LEU A 264 17.41 38.92 2.60
C LEU A 264 18.56 39.27 3.54
N ARG A 265 18.94 38.33 4.41
CA ARG A 265 20.06 38.53 5.33
C ARG A 265 21.36 38.87 4.58
N ARG A 266 21.73 38.07 3.58
CA ARG A 266 22.92 38.28 2.76
C ARG A 266 22.90 39.64 2.07
N LEU A 267 21.72 40.05 1.57
CA LEU A 267 21.56 41.28 0.84
C LEU A 267 21.71 42.49 1.77
N LEU A 268 21.15 42.44 2.99
CA LEU A 268 21.29 43.52 3.98
C LEU A 268 22.74 43.66 4.50
N GLU A 269 23.44 42.55 4.67
CA GLU A 269 24.86 42.54 5.08
C GLU A 269 25.76 43.21 4.04
N SER A 270 25.44 43.09 2.74
CA SER A 270 26.26 43.64 1.63
C SER A 270 25.85 45.02 1.13
N GLY A 271 24.58 45.40 1.25
CA GLY A 271 24.03 46.58 0.59
C GLY A 271 23.13 47.49 1.43
N GLY A 272 23.02 47.18 2.75
CA GLY A 272 22.19 47.97 3.67
C GLY A 272 20.71 48.03 3.26
N GLU A 273 19.95 49.01 3.78
CA GLU A 273 18.50 49.15 3.51
C GLU A 273 18.15 49.59 2.08
N GLU A 274 19.11 50.15 1.35
CA GLU A 274 18.91 50.61 -0.04
C GLU A 274 18.52 49.42 -0.96
N CYS A 275 18.95 48.21 -0.65
CA CYS A 275 18.62 46.99 -1.40
C CYS A 275 17.11 46.73 -1.48
N LEU A 276 16.30 47.23 -0.55
CA LEU A 276 14.86 47.05 -0.52
C LEU A 276 14.13 47.75 -1.67
N SER A 277 14.77 48.78 -2.29
CA SER A 277 14.22 49.52 -3.42
C SER A 277 14.55 48.87 -4.76
N ARG A 278 15.40 47.87 -4.80
CA ARG A 278 15.77 47.15 -6.03
C ARG A 278 14.62 46.29 -6.54
N PRO A 279 14.49 46.09 -7.87
CA PRO A 279 13.59 45.09 -8.45
C PRO A 279 13.90 43.69 -7.87
N VAL A 280 12.87 42.98 -7.43
CA VAL A 280 13.06 41.62 -6.83
C VAL A 280 13.65 40.64 -7.83
N ALA A 281 13.39 40.84 -9.14
CA ALA A 281 13.97 40.04 -10.22
C ALA A 281 15.51 40.13 -10.32
N GLU A 282 16.14 41.14 -9.72
CA GLU A 282 17.62 41.28 -9.70
C GLU A 282 18.26 40.54 -8.56
N VAL A 283 17.50 40.29 -7.49
CA VAL A 283 18.02 39.76 -6.23
C VAL A 283 17.49 38.35 -5.88
N MET A 284 16.51 37.87 -6.65
CA MET A 284 15.93 36.53 -6.44
C MET A 284 16.85 35.40 -6.93
N THR A 285 16.71 34.22 -6.39
CA THR A 285 17.24 33.00 -6.99
C THR A 285 16.37 32.60 -8.18
N ARG A 286 16.95 32.66 -9.39
CA ARG A 286 16.27 32.30 -10.64
C ARG A 286 16.24 30.80 -10.85
N GLY A 287 15.15 30.28 -11.47
CA GLY A 287 15.01 28.89 -11.81
C GLY A 287 15.11 27.96 -10.57
N PRO A 288 14.34 28.23 -9.51
CA PRO A 288 14.40 27.43 -8.29
C PRO A 288 14.05 25.96 -8.58
N LYS A 289 14.48 25.05 -7.70
CA LYS A 289 13.95 23.69 -7.71
C LYS A 289 12.46 23.72 -7.41
N PHE A 290 11.72 22.80 -7.99
CA PHE A 290 10.27 22.69 -7.80
C PHE A 290 9.81 21.24 -7.95
N VAL A 291 8.62 20.94 -7.46
CA VAL A 291 7.85 19.71 -7.76
C VAL A 291 6.61 20.07 -8.58
N ARG A 292 6.01 19.07 -9.18
CA ARG A 292 4.80 19.24 -9.99
C ARG A 292 3.57 18.75 -9.21
N MET A 293 2.42 19.28 -9.56
CA MET A 293 1.16 18.64 -9.19
C MET A 293 1.17 17.20 -9.70
N GLY A 294 0.82 16.25 -8.80
CA GLY A 294 0.88 14.82 -9.06
C GLY A 294 2.15 14.13 -8.55
N ASP A 295 3.17 14.89 -8.10
CA ASP A 295 4.32 14.33 -7.40
C ASP A 295 3.96 14.01 -5.94
N THR A 296 4.73 13.11 -5.30
CA THR A 296 4.51 12.74 -3.90
C THR A 296 5.28 13.65 -2.94
N ALA A 297 4.86 13.68 -1.68
CA ALA A 297 5.63 14.33 -0.62
C ALA A 297 7.03 13.70 -0.46
N ALA A 298 7.19 12.42 -0.77
CA ALA A 298 8.49 11.76 -0.78
C ALA A 298 9.41 12.32 -1.86
N ASP A 299 8.90 12.60 -3.07
CA ASP A 299 9.67 13.26 -4.14
C ASP A 299 10.11 14.66 -3.71
N ALA A 300 9.21 15.40 -3.01
CA ALA A 300 9.54 16.72 -2.46
C ALA A 300 10.64 16.62 -1.39
N ILE A 301 10.55 15.67 -0.46
CA ILE A 301 11.56 15.42 0.58
C ILE A 301 12.91 15.05 -0.03
N GLU A 302 12.93 14.22 -1.08
CA GLU A 302 14.18 13.87 -1.77
C GLU A 302 14.88 15.11 -2.34
N ILE A 303 14.13 16.02 -2.98
CA ILE A 303 14.67 17.27 -3.53
C ILE A 303 15.15 18.20 -2.41
N ILE A 304 14.34 18.36 -1.35
CA ILE A 304 14.69 19.16 -0.18
C ILE A 304 16.02 18.71 0.43
N ASN A 305 16.17 17.40 0.69
CA ASN A 305 17.38 16.83 1.26
C ASN A 305 18.59 16.92 0.33
N ARG A 306 18.39 16.67 -0.97
CA ARG A 306 19.46 16.72 -1.97
C ARG A 306 20.07 18.10 -2.14
N TYR A 307 19.24 19.17 -2.07
CA TYR A 307 19.64 20.54 -2.32
C TYR A 307 19.74 21.39 -1.05
N PHE A 308 19.49 20.82 0.14
CA PHE A 308 19.52 21.50 1.42
C PHE A 308 18.67 22.75 1.44
N ILE A 309 17.45 22.66 0.94
CA ILE A 309 16.45 23.74 0.90
C ILE A 309 15.29 23.42 1.86
N GLU A 310 14.59 24.44 2.34
CA GLU A 310 13.48 24.29 3.27
C GLU A 310 12.12 24.52 2.62
N GLU A 311 12.09 25.24 1.50
CA GLU A 311 10.89 25.56 0.75
C GLU A 311 11.03 25.13 -0.70
N LEU A 312 9.98 24.47 -1.21
CA LEU A 312 9.96 23.91 -2.54
C LEU A 312 8.66 24.31 -3.28
N PRO A 313 8.72 25.19 -4.30
CA PRO A 313 7.56 25.56 -5.10
C PRO A 313 6.90 24.34 -5.78
N VAL A 314 5.56 24.39 -5.89
CA VAL A 314 4.77 23.43 -6.65
C VAL A 314 4.20 24.09 -7.88
N VAL A 315 4.39 23.47 -9.05
CA VAL A 315 3.91 24.02 -10.32
C VAL A 315 2.95 23.07 -11.04
N ASP A 316 2.04 23.63 -11.83
CA ASP A 316 1.20 22.85 -12.74
C ASP A 316 1.97 22.41 -14.01
N ARG A 317 1.30 21.64 -14.89
CA ARG A 317 1.88 21.17 -16.16
C ARG A 317 2.32 22.30 -17.11
N ARG A 318 1.83 23.52 -16.89
CA ARG A 318 2.17 24.73 -17.68
C ARG A 318 3.27 25.57 -17.04
N GLY A 319 3.82 25.10 -15.90
CA GLY A 319 4.84 25.81 -15.12
C GLY A 319 4.29 26.96 -14.27
N ARG A 320 2.97 27.07 -14.06
CA ARG A 320 2.36 28.09 -13.20
C ARG A 320 2.47 27.64 -11.76
N LEU A 321 2.80 28.57 -10.87
CA LEU A 321 2.86 28.34 -9.44
C LEU A 321 1.46 28.04 -8.89
N VAL A 322 1.30 26.92 -8.18
CA VAL A 322 0.03 26.48 -7.57
C VAL A 322 0.16 26.24 -6.06
N GLY A 323 1.38 26.08 -5.55
CA GLY A 323 1.63 25.83 -4.13
C GLY A 323 3.08 26.00 -3.71
N LEU A 324 3.31 25.82 -2.41
CA LEU A 324 4.64 25.80 -1.80
C LEU A 324 4.65 24.68 -0.75
N VAL A 325 5.59 23.76 -0.84
CA VAL A 325 5.89 22.77 0.22
C VAL A 325 6.96 23.36 1.13
N ASP A 326 6.67 23.36 2.42
CA ASP A 326 7.59 23.85 3.46
C ASP A 326 7.91 22.66 4.39
N VAL A 327 9.16 22.55 4.81
CA VAL A 327 9.64 21.49 5.71
C VAL A 327 8.78 21.37 6.96
N GLN A 328 8.34 22.51 7.55
CA GLN A 328 7.49 22.52 8.75
C GLN A 328 6.11 21.91 8.49
N ASP A 329 5.57 22.06 7.27
CA ASP A 329 4.29 21.47 6.89
C ASP A 329 4.41 19.97 6.68
N LEU A 330 5.53 19.49 6.13
CA LEU A 330 5.86 18.07 6.02
C LEU A 330 5.98 17.42 7.41
N LEU A 331 6.72 18.05 8.33
CA LEU A 331 6.86 17.57 9.70
C LEU A 331 5.52 17.54 10.45
N ALA A 332 4.69 18.57 10.28
CA ALA A 332 3.35 18.62 10.88
C ALA A 332 2.42 17.50 10.33
N ALA A 333 2.64 17.06 9.10
CA ALA A 333 1.94 15.93 8.47
C ALA A 333 2.52 14.55 8.88
N GLY A 334 3.52 14.52 9.79
CA GLY A 334 4.17 13.28 10.25
C GLY A 334 5.13 12.67 9.21
N LEU A 335 5.58 13.47 8.25
CA LEU A 335 6.55 13.10 7.25
C LEU A 335 7.95 13.52 7.76
N GLY A 336 8.78 12.54 8.11
CA GLY A 336 10.18 12.78 8.47
C GLY A 336 10.99 13.15 7.23
N LEU A 337 12.00 13.99 7.44
CA LEU A 337 13.01 14.37 6.43
C LEU A 337 14.08 13.29 6.31
#